data_48ff62925815a39fc21d3b21db108b02
#
_entry.id   48ff62925815a39fc21d3b21db108b02
#
_cell.length_a   1.000
_cell.length_b   1.000
_cell.length_c   1.000
_cell.angle_alpha   90.00
_cell.angle_beta   90.00
_cell.angle_gamma   90.00
#
_symmetry.space_group_name_H-M   'P 1'
#
loop_
_entity.id
_entity.type
_entity.pdbx_description
1 polymer ?
#
loop_
_entity_poly.entity_id
_entity_poly.type
_entity_poly.pdbx_seq_one_letter_code
_entity_poly.pdbx_strand_id
1 'polypeptide(L)'
;MTTVTTSGPAVSSRALGSLLDSWRASSAPGYAALADRVRLLVVDGRLPVGTRLPSERDLSAHLGVSRTTVAAAYASLRETGHVQSVRGSGSTVRLPARTSLPRASSSAGLLDLTKAALPAVDGIAEAAQRAAASIGGYLADSGYDTVGRPVLREAIAERYRARGLPTDAEQIVVTLGAQHAIALLARVLVGRGDRAVVEAPGYPHAFEALRGAGARLAPVSVTVRDGWDESALLQTLRRTSPTIAYLMPDFHNPTGATMPADQRVRVLEAAADEGTVVVADETMAELRIGGPLGGGPLGGGPLGGGSLGGGHRASSPLPSPLPMAAYGPAVLIGSAGKSLWGGLRIGWIRAERPLVDRLVRARSAGDLGTPVLEQLIVADLLGDMEGILEARAGQLRRGRDRVVAGLRSAFPGWQVPSPAGGLTTWVALGAPVSSQLTFAARQQGLLLAAGPMFGVDGAFERFLRVPFSYPDDETDRALAALAAAWEGIDGVQVPRGAVMAEVV
;
A
#
# COMPACT_ATOMS: atom_id res chain seq x y z
N MET A 1 5.88 39.90 -19.33
CA MET A 1 5.53 38.56 -18.82
C MET A 1 5.85 38.54 -17.31
N THR A 2 4.83 38.76 -16.50
CA THR A 2 4.96 38.83 -15.04
C THR A 2 4.84 37.41 -14.50
N THR A 3 5.93 36.82 -14.05
CA THR A 3 5.95 35.53 -13.37
C THR A 3 5.24 35.65 -12.01
N VAL A 4 4.05 35.13 -11.93
CA VAL A 4 3.33 34.96 -10.65
C VAL A 4 4.06 33.85 -9.87
N THR A 5 4.85 34.25 -8.90
CA THR A 5 5.49 33.34 -7.93
C THR A 5 4.41 32.89 -6.95
N THR A 6 3.76 31.74 -7.21
CA THR A 6 2.93 31.08 -6.19
C THR A 6 3.86 30.57 -5.08
N SER A 7 3.80 31.22 -3.91
CA SER A 7 4.52 30.73 -2.71
C SER A 7 3.91 29.37 -2.31
N GLY A 8 4.74 28.31 -2.35
CA GLY A 8 4.36 26.97 -1.90
C GLY A 8 3.91 26.93 -0.42
N PRO A 9 3.34 25.82 0.04
CA PRO A 9 2.91 25.66 1.43
C PRO A 9 4.07 25.92 2.40
N ALA A 10 3.80 26.56 3.54
CA ALA A 10 4.80 26.81 4.58
C ALA A 10 4.54 25.91 5.80
N VAL A 11 5.60 25.32 6.37
CA VAL A 11 5.52 24.60 7.65
C VAL A 11 5.89 25.52 8.79
N SER A 12 5.10 25.54 9.88
CA SER A 12 5.43 26.31 11.07
C SER A 12 6.54 25.65 11.89
N SER A 13 7.28 26.42 12.72
CA SER A 13 8.30 25.86 13.63
C SER A 13 7.72 24.81 14.57
N ARG A 14 6.48 25.00 15.04
CA ARG A 14 5.77 24.05 15.89
C ARG A 14 5.45 22.73 15.14
N ALA A 15 4.91 22.84 13.94
CA ALA A 15 4.59 21.65 13.14
C ALA A 15 5.86 20.88 12.73
N LEU A 16 6.92 21.58 12.33
CA LEU A 16 8.20 20.94 12.04
C LEU A 16 8.81 20.32 13.30
N GLY A 17 8.75 21.01 14.44
CA GLY A 17 9.23 20.47 15.72
C GLY A 17 8.55 19.18 16.12
N SER A 18 7.22 19.09 15.94
CA SER A 18 6.47 17.85 16.18
C SER A 18 6.85 16.71 15.22
N LEU A 19 7.21 17.03 13.97
CA LEU A 19 7.68 16.03 13.00
C LEU A 19 9.12 15.56 13.29
N LEU A 20 9.94 16.40 13.91
CA LEU A 20 11.31 16.05 14.23
C LEU A 20 11.42 15.04 15.38
N ASP A 21 10.44 15.01 16.29
CA ASP A 21 10.37 14.09 17.43
C ASP A 21 11.72 13.92 18.17
N SER A 22 12.16 12.72 18.45
CA SER A 22 13.37 12.40 19.23
C SER A 22 14.70 12.59 18.47
N TRP A 23 14.81 13.58 17.57
CA TRP A 23 16.03 13.82 16.77
C TRP A 23 17.33 13.98 17.59
N ARG A 24 17.23 14.34 18.87
CA ARG A 24 18.37 14.48 19.80
C ARG A 24 18.89 13.16 20.35
N ALA A 25 18.20 12.05 20.13
CA ALA A 25 18.61 10.72 20.62
C ALA A 25 19.82 10.15 19.83
N SER A 26 20.26 10.82 18.76
CA SER A 26 21.42 10.43 17.97
C SER A 26 22.73 10.84 18.68
N SER A 27 23.77 9.99 18.59
CA SER A 27 25.13 10.31 19.04
C SER A 27 25.88 11.30 18.12
N ALA A 28 25.27 11.67 16.99
CA ALA A 28 25.84 12.63 16.04
C ALA A 28 25.81 14.08 16.58
N PRO A 29 26.68 14.98 16.07
CA PRO A 29 26.59 16.39 16.36
C PRO A 29 25.21 16.95 16.10
N GLY A 30 24.68 17.82 17.00
CA GLY A 30 23.28 18.26 16.96
C GLY A 30 22.83 18.83 15.60
N TYR A 31 23.69 19.54 14.86
CA TYR A 31 23.36 20.05 13.53
C TYR A 31 23.21 18.92 12.49
N ALA A 32 24.04 17.87 12.60
CA ALA A 32 23.99 16.74 11.69
C ALA A 32 22.74 15.89 11.96
N ALA A 33 22.44 15.60 13.23
CA ALA A 33 21.22 14.90 13.64
C ALA A 33 19.96 15.64 13.17
N LEU A 34 19.92 16.97 13.30
CA LEU A 34 18.81 17.80 12.82
C LEU A 34 18.69 17.74 11.29
N ALA A 35 19.81 17.88 10.57
CA ALA A 35 19.83 17.81 9.11
C ALA A 35 19.36 16.42 8.62
N ASP A 36 19.83 15.35 9.25
CA ASP A 36 19.47 13.97 8.89
C ASP A 36 17.98 13.71 9.13
N ARG A 37 17.44 14.20 10.24
CA ARG A 37 16.01 14.06 10.52
C ARG A 37 15.15 14.84 9.53
N VAL A 38 15.50 16.09 9.22
CA VAL A 38 14.79 16.88 8.19
C VAL A 38 14.89 16.18 6.82
N ARG A 39 16.05 15.65 6.47
CA ARG A 39 16.25 14.89 5.22
C ARG A 39 15.33 13.67 5.15
N LEU A 40 15.23 12.89 6.22
CA LEU A 40 14.30 11.76 6.30
C LEU A 40 12.86 12.22 6.08
N LEU A 41 12.43 13.31 6.72
CA LEU A 41 11.08 13.85 6.51
C LEU A 41 10.80 14.27 5.06
N VAL A 42 11.82 14.77 4.36
CA VAL A 42 11.72 15.13 2.93
C VAL A 42 11.64 13.87 2.05
N VAL A 43 12.50 12.90 2.31
CA VAL A 43 12.56 11.64 1.55
C VAL A 43 11.30 10.80 1.77
N ASP A 44 10.77 10.80 3.00
CA ASP A 44 9.52 10.12 3.36
C ASP A 44 8.26 10.86 2.87
N GLY A 45 8.41 12.01 2.20
CA GLY A 45 7.30 12.84 1.75
C GLY A 45 6.50 13.53 2.86
N ARG A 46 6.90 13.37 4.13
CA ARG A 46 6.28 14.03 5.31
C ARG A 46 6.51 15.54 5.31
N LEU A 47 7.57 15.96 4.65
CA LEU A 47 7.87 17.35 4.28
C LEU A 47 7.83 17.46 2.76
N PRO A 48 6.69 17.82 2.17
CA PRO A 48 6.53 17.84 0.71
C PRO A 48 7.51 18.78 0.02
N VAL A 49 7.96 18.41 -1.17
CA VAL A 49 8.76 19.26 -2.05
C VAL A 49 8.02 20.57 -2.31
N GLY A 50 8.74 21.70 -2.27
CA GLY A 50 8.15 23.03 -2.39
C GLY A 50 7.69 23.64 -1.06
N THR A 51 7.70 22.87 0.05
CA THR A 51 7.38 23.40 1.38
C THR A 51 8.44 24.39 1.86
N ARG A 52 8.02 25.59 2.27
CA ARG A 52 8.91 26.56 2.88
C ARG A 52 9.16 26.21 4.36
N LEU A 53 10.43 26.07 4.71
CA LEU A 53 10.88 25.82 6.08
C LEU A 53 10.80 27.10 6.94
N PRO A 54 10.66 26.97 8.27
CA PRO A 54 10.74 28.09 9.20
C PRO A 54 12.09 28.80 9.09
N SER A 55 12.12 30.06 9.51
CA SER A 55 13.40 30.79 9.62
C SER A 55 14.32 30.11 10.65
N GLU A 56 15.63 30.23 10.45
CA GLU A 56 16.64 29.71 11.41
C GLU A 56 16.39 30.23 12.83
N ARG A 57 15.95 31.49 12.96
CA ARG A 57 15.60 32.11 14.21
C ARG A 57 14.39 31.46 14.88
N ASP A 58 13.30 31.28 14.11
CA ASP A 58 12.05 30.75 14.66
C ASP A 58 12.19 29.28 15.03
N LEU A 59 12.91 28.49 14.20
CA LEU A 59 13.16 27.09 14.49
C LEU A 59 14.11 26.90 15.66
N SER A 60 15.16 27.71 15.77
CA SER A 60 16.10 27.65 16.92
C SER A 60 15.41 27.98 18.24
N ALA A 61 14.55 28.99 18.25
CA ALA A 61 13.77 29.37 19.42
C ALA A 61 12.81 28.24 19.83
N HIS A 62 12.14 27.59 18.85
CA HIS A 62 11.18 26.51 19.11
C HIS A 62 11.85 25.22 19.62
N LEU A 63 13.01 24.87 19.04
CA LEU A 63 13.73 23.64 19.41
C LEU A 63 14.64 23.81 20.64
N GLY A 64 14.82 25.01 21.14
CA GLY A 64 15.72 25.31 22.26
C GLY A 64 17.20 24.99 21.94
N VAL A 65 17.65 25.29 20.72
CA VAL A 65 19.05 25.13 20.26
C VAL A 65 19.62 26.42 19.75
N SER A 66 20.94 26.47 19.59
CA SER A 66 21.58 27.67 19.05
C SER A 66 21.17 27.92 17.59
N ARG A 67 21.08 29.19 17.19
CA ARG A 67 20.84 29.57 15.81
C ARG A 67 21.91 29.01 14.86
N THR A 68 23.16 28.93 15.33
CA THR A 68 24.27 28.33 14.57
C THR A 68 24.06 26.86 14.30
N THR A 69 23.43 26.10 15.21
CA THR A 69 23.07 24.69 15.00
C THR A 69 22.05 24.54 13.87
N VAL A 70 21.01 25.37 13.84
CA VAL A 70 19.98 25.33 12.78
C VAL A 70 20.56 25.80 11.44
N ALA A 71 21.39 26.87 11.47
CA ALA A 71 22.07 27.39 10.27
C ALA A 71 22.98 26.32 9.63
N ALA A 72 23.77 25.61 10.46
CA ALA A 72 24.65 24.53 10.01
C ALA A 72 23.83 23.35 9.44
N ALA A 73 22.69 22.99 10.07
CA ALA A 73 21.78 21.96 9.56
C ALA A 73 21.20 22.38 8.19
N TYR A 74 20.73 23.61 8.05
CA TYR A 74 20.23 24.12 6.77
C TYR A 74 21.33 24.25 5.71
N ALA A 75 22.55 24.57 6.09
CA ALA A 75 23.69 24.56 5.18
C ALA A 75 23.97 23.14 4.66
N SER A 76 24.01 22.14 5.53
CA SER A 76 24.18 20.74 5.16
C SER A 76 23.06 20.24 4.23
N LEU A 77 21.81 20.65 4.47
CA LEU A 77 20.68 20.32 3.59
C LEU A 77 20.78 21.02 2.22
N ARG A 78 21.36 22.22 2.14
CA ARG A 78 21.64 22.91 0.87
C ARG A 78 22.75 22.21 0.09
N GLU A 79 23.84 21.86 0.75
CA GLU A 79 24.96 21.13 0.14
C GLU A 79 24.50 19.79 -0.44
N THR A 80 23.56 19.12 0.22
CA THR A 80 23.01 17.84 -0.22
C THR A 80 21.81 18.00 -1.18
N GLY A 81 21.42 19.23 -1.55
CA GLY A 81 20.34 19.52 -2.50
C GLY A 81 18.93 19.30 -1.98
N HIS A 82 18.73 19.04 -0.67
CA HIS A 82 17.41 18.83 -0.07
C HIS A 82 16.69 20.13 0.28
N VAL A 83 17.44 21.25 0.33
CA VAL A 83 16.90 22.59 0.56
C VAL A 83 17.51 23.55 -0.43
N GLN A 84 16.72 24.46 -0.97
CA GLN A 84 17.17 25.61 -1.74
C GLN A 84 16.81 26.90 -1.01
N SER A 85 17.74 27.83 -0.90
CA SER A 85 17.45 29.18 -0.42
C SER A 85 17.26 30.14 -1.59
N VAL A 86 16.15 30.88 -1.55
CA VAL A 86 15.87 31.95 -2.50
C VAL A 86 15.92 33.27 -1.74
N ARG A 87 16.72 34.21 -2.23
CA ARG A 87 16.88 35.53 -1.59
C ARG A 87 15.52 36.21 -1.47
N GLY A 88 15.09 36.55 -0.24
CA GLY A 88 13.80 37.15 0.06
C GLY A 88 12.63 36.14 0.25
N SER A 89 12.76 34.86 -0.14
CA SER A 89 11.69 33.86 -0.04
C SER A 89 11.94 32.77 1.00
N GLY A 90 13.13 32.73 1.62
CA GLY A 90 13.48 31.75 2.65
C GLY A 90 14.04 30.44 2.08
N SER A 91 14.03 29.40 2.91
CA SER A 91 14.53 28.06 2.56
C SER A 91 13.36 27.14 2.19
N THR A 92 13.42 26.54 1.01
CA THR A 92 12.36 25.68 0.46
C THR A 92 12.88 24.26 0.28
N VAL A 93 12.07 23.28 0.66
CA VAL A 93 12.35 21.85 0.51
C VAL A 93 12.45 21.47 -0.96
N ARG A 94 13.49 20.73 -1.29
CA ARG A 94 13.68 20.11 -2.61
C ARG A 94 14.11 18.65 -2.43
N LEU A 95 13.86 17.86 -3.47
CA LEU A 95 14.66 16.65 -3.67
C LEU A 95 15.89 17.03 -4.49
N PRO A 96 17.08 16.48 -4.18
CA PRO A 96 18.26 16.65 -5.03
C PRO A 96 17.87 16.35 -6.47
N ALA A 97 18.28 17.20 -7.40
CA ALA A 97 18.08 16.90 -8.81
C ALA A 97 18.63 15.50 -9.06
N ARG A 98 17.75 14.58 -9.46
CA ARG A 98 18.17 13.23 -9.82
C ARG A 98 19.22 13.40 -10.91
N THR A 99 20.47 13.09 -10.59
CA THR A 99 21.41 12.68 -11.61
C THR A 99 20.74 11.48 -12.27
N SER A 100 20.11 11.69 -13.44
CA SER A 100 19.38 10.71 -14.25
C SER A 100 18.82 9.55 -13.44
N LEU A 101 17.49 9.41 -13.41
CA LEU A 101 16.89 8.12 -13.02
C LEU A 101 17.75 7.02 -13.64
N PRO A 102 18.28 6.06 -12.88
CA PRO A 102 18.73 4.85 -13.49
C PRO A 102 17.50 4.36 -14.28
N ARG A 103 17.65 4.31 -15.62
CA ARG A 103 16.68 3.59 -16.43
C ARG A 103 16.46 2.25 -15.76
N ALA A 104 15.23 1.71 -15.82
CA ALA A 104 14.88 0.40 -15.26
C ALA A 104 15.83 -0.76 -15.67
N SER A 105 16.80 -0.49 -16.51
CA SER A 105 17.88 -1.38 -16.95
C SER A 105 19.12 -1.43 -16.03
N SER A 106 19.17 -0.72 -14.91
CA SER A 106 20.32 -0.75 -13.99
C SER A 106 20.00 -1.26 -12.59
N SER A 107 18.85 -1.91 -12.37
CA SER A 107 18.63 -2.80 -11.20
C SER A 107 19.27 -4.20 -11.42
N ALA A 108 20.12 -4.37 -12.42
CA ALA A 108 20.88 -5.60 -12.63
C ALA A 108 21.69 -5.89 -11.36
N GLY A 109 21.15 -6.78 -10.50
CA GLY A 109 21.75 -7.19 -9.25
C GLY A 109 21.01 -6.83 -7.96
N LEU A 110 20.03 -5.89 -7.97
CA LEU A 110 19.23 -5.58 -6.78
C LEU A 110 17.98 -6.47 -6.71
N LEU A 111 17.78 -7.14 -5.58
CA LEU A 111 16.53 -7.80 -5.25
C LEU A 111 15.52 -6.75 -4.76
N ASP A 112 14.37 -6.63 -5.42
CA ASP A 112 13.38 -5.61 -5.10
C ASP A 112 12.16 -6.19 -4.38
N LEU A 113 12.19 -6.24 -3.05
CA LEU A 113 11.09 -6.68 -2.19
C LEU A 113 10.13 -5.53 -1.77
N THR A 114 10.22 -4.39 -2.41
CA THR A 114 9.24 -3.31 -2.19
C THR A 114 7.90 -3.61 -2.86
N LYS A 115 7.88 -4.52 -3.83
CA LYS A 115 6.70 -4.91 -4.60
C LYS A 115 6.05 -6.14 -3.98
N ALA A 116 4.76 -6.05 -3.66
CA ALA A 116 3.93 -7.19 -3.29
C ALA A 116 3.13 -7.63 -4.54
N ALA A 117 3.79 -8.32 -5.45
CA ALA A 117 3.22 -8.74 -6.73
C ALA A 117 3.70 -10.15 -7.08
N LEU A 118 2.88 -10.86 -7.83
CA LEU A 118 3.19 -12.20 -8.34
C LEU A 118 3.63 -12.12 -9.81
N PRO A 119 4.44 -13.06 -10.29
CA PRO A 119 4.66 -13.25 -11.72
C PRO A 119 3.35 -13.60 -12.43
N ALA A 120 3.36 -13.59 -13.76
CA ALA A 120 2.21 -14.00 -14.56
C ALA A 120 1.75 -15.41 -14.21
N VAL A 121 0.42 -15.65 -14.27
CA VAL A 121 -0.12 -17.01 -14.20
C VAL A 121 0.20 -17.77 -15.47
N ASP A 122 0.26 -19.08 -15.37
CA ASP A 122 0.28 -19.93 -16.54
C ASP A 122 -0.97 -19.67 -17.38
N GLY A 123 -0.86 -19.83 -18.72
CA GLY A 123 -1.96 -19.61 -19.65
C GLY A 123 -2.18 -18.16 -20.12
N ILE A 124 -1.41 -17.17 -19.59
CA ILE A 124 -1.54 -15.78 -20.10
C ILE A 124 -1.17 -15.65 -21.58
N ALA A 125 -0.16 -16.37 -22.06
CA ALA A 125 0.26 -16.30 -23.45
C ALA A 125 -0.85 -16.87 -24.38
N GLU A 126 -1.46 -17.97 -24.00
CA GLU A 126 -2.56 -18.61 -24.70
C GLU A 126 -3.83 -17.74 -24.68
N ALA A 127 -4.15 -17.13 -23.53
CA ALA A 127 -5.25 -16.17 -23.41
C ALA A 127 -5.02 -14.95 -24.32
N ALA A 128 -3.79 -14.45 -24.39
CA ALA A 128 -3.43 -13.35 -25.27
C ALA A 128 -3.57 -13.72 -26.76
N GLN A 129 -3.21 -14.94 -27.15
CA GLN A 129 -3.43 -15.44 -28.51
C GLN A 129 -4.91 -15.53 -28.87
N ARG A 130 -5.76 -16.07 -27.96
CA ARG A 130 -7.20 -16.12 -28.17
C ARG A 130 -7.82 -14.72 -28.25
N ALA A 131 -7.41 -13.81 -27.37
CA ALA A 131 -7.84 -12.41 -27.40
C ALA A 131 -7.45 -11.72 -28.72
N ALA A 132 -6.22 -11.91 -29.19
CA ALA A 132 -5.76 -11.36 -30.46
C ALA A 132 -6.53 -11.93 -31.67
N ALA A 133 -6.87 -13.21 -31.65
CA ALA A 133 -7.70 -13.83 -32.69
C ALA A 133 -9.14 -13.28 -32.72
N SER A 134 -9.68 -12.86 -31.60
CA SER A 134 -11.04 -12.31 -31.47
C SER A 134 -11.12 -10.80 -31.71
N ILE A 135 -9.99 -10.08 -31.76
CA ILE A 135 -9.96 -8.60 -31.82
C ILE A 135 -10.65 -8.03 -33.06
N GLY A 136 -10.74 -8.80 -34.14
CA GLY A 136 -11.39 -8.37 -35.39
C GLY A 136 -12.81 -7.85 -35.19
N GLY A 137 -13.56 -8.40 -34.24
CA GLY A 137 -14.91 -7.95 -33.90
C GLY A 137 -15.00 -6.57 -33.25
N TYR A 138 -13.85 -6.00 -32.81
CA TYR A 138 -13.77 -4.72 -32.12
C TYR A 138 -13.12 -3.61 -32.97
N LEU A 139 -12.61 -3.92 -34.16
CA LEU A 139 -11.90 -2.96 -35.02
C LEU A 139 -12.84 -2.03 -35.81
N ALA A 140 -14.14 -2.26 -35.76
CA ALA A 140 -15.14 -1.44 -36.48
C ALA A 140 -15.48 -0.15 -35.74
N ASP A 141 -15.16 -0.03 -34.44
CA ASP A 141 -15.37 1.17 -33.63
C ASP A 141 -14.08 1.96 -33.38
N SER A 142 -14.17 3.05 -32.64
CA SER A 142 -13.03 3.91 -32.31
C SER A 142 -12.05 3.29 -31.30
N GLY A 143 -12.42 2.21 -30.63
CA GLY A 143 -11.67 1.59 -29.55
C GLY A 143 -11.77 2.33 -28.20
N TYR A 144 -12.29 3.53 -28.16
CA TYR A 144 -12.50 4.28 -26.89
C TYR A 144 -13.71 3.73 -26.15
N ASP A 145 -13.51 3.40 -24.87
CA ASP A 145 -14.57 2.87 -24.01
C ASP A 145 -14.30 3.24 -22.54
N THR A 146 -14.99 4.23 -22.05
CA THR A 146 -14.84 4.75 -20.70
C THR A 146 -15.51 3.89 -19.62
N VAL A 147 -16.32 2.90 -19.98
CA VAL A 147 -17.00 1.99 -19.05
C VAL A 147 -16.25 0.67 -18.90
N GLY A 148 -15.83 0.11 -20.01
CA GLY A 148 -15.24 -1.22 -20.15
C GLY A 148 -16.10 -2.14 -21.02
N ARG A 149 -15.43 -3.03 -21.74
CA ARG A 149 -16.10 -3.95 -22.69
C ARG A 149 -17.13 -4.83 -22.00
N PRO A 150 -18.31 -5.01 -22.61
CA PRO A 150 -19.39 -5.81 -22.02
C PRO A 150 -18.96 -7.22 -21.62
N VAL A 151 -18.13 -7.89 -22.43
CA VAL A 151 -17.64 -9.23 -22.14
C VAL A 151 -16.84 -9.30 -20.83
N LEU A 152 -16.01 -8.31 -20.55
CA LEU A 152 -15.25 -8.26 -19.30
C LEU A 152 -16.15 -7.88 -18.12
N ARG A 153 -17.02 -6.89 -18.29
CA ARG A 153 -17.96 -6.46 -17.24
C ARG A 153 -18.87 -7.59 -16.80
N GLU A 154 -19.36 -8.37 -17.73
CA GLU A 154 -20.17 -9.57 -17.43
C GLU A 154 -19.35 -10.66 -16.72
N ALA A 155 -18.13 -10.95 -17.18
CA ALA A 155 -17.25 -11.90 -16.51
C ALA A 155 -16.93 -11.49 -15.06
N ILE A 156 -16.73 -10.20 -14.80
CA ILE A 156 -16.52 -9.66 -13.43
C ILE A 156 -17.82 -9.79 -12.62
N ALA A 157 -18.98 -9.44 -13.19
CA ALA A 157 -20.27 -9.57 -12.52
C ALA A 157 -20.58 -11.02 -12.14
N GLU A 158 -20.30 -11.97 -13.06
CA GLU A 158 -20.42 -13.41 -12.78
C GLU A 158 -19.51 -13.85 -11.63
N ARG A 159 -18.26 -13.33 -11.58
CA ARG A 159 -17.35 -13.63 -10.48
C ARG A 159 -17.91 -13.16 -9.13
N TYR A 160 -18.53 -11.97 -9.06
CA TYR A 160 -19.20 -11.51 -7.84
C TYR A 160 -20.42 -12.38 -7.49
N ARG A 161 -21.24 -12.79 -8.47
CA ARG A 161 -22.36 -13.71 -8.24
C ARG A 161 -21.89 -15.06 -7.69
N ALA A 162 -20.82 -15.61 -8.25
CA ALA A 162 -20.20 -16.84 -7.75
C ALA A 162 -19.67 -16.72 -6.32
N ARG A 163 -19.24 -15.51 -5.92
CA ARG A 163 -18.84 -15.18 -4.55
C ARG A 163 -20.01 -14.80 -3.64
N GLY A 164 -21.26 -14.96 -4.08
CA GLY A 164 -22.46 -14.70 -3.26
C GLY A 164 -22.93 -13.24 -3.21
N LEU A 165 -22.43 -12.38 -4.11
CA LEU A 165 -22.90 -11.01 -4.25
C LEU A 165 -23.64 -10.80 -5.57
N PRO A 166 -24.98 -10.63 -5.59
CA PRO A 166 -25.72 -10.27 -6.80
C PRO A 166 -25.11 -9.01 -7.44
N THR A 167 -24.77 -9.13 -8.70
CA THR A 167 -24.11 -8.03 -9.44
C THR A 167 -24.48 -8.11 -10.92
N ASP A 168 -24.79 -6.94 -11.49
CA ASP A 168 -25.04 -6.75 -12.92
C ASP A 168 -23.81 -6.09 -13.58
N ALA A 169 -23.64 -6.29 -14.88
CA ALA A 169 -22.56 -5.65 -15.64
C ALA A 169 -22.62 -4.11 -15.61
N GLU A 170 -23.81 -3.53 -15.45
CA GLU A 170 -24.01 -2.08 -15.31
C GLU A 170 -23.48 -1.50 -13.99
N GLN A 171 -23.20 -2.35 -13.00
CA GLN A 171 -22.57 -1.96 -11.74
C GLN A 171 -21.03 -1.96 -11.81
N ILE A 172 -20.45 -2.31 -12.97
CA ILE A 172 -19.00 -2.46 -13.16
C ILE A 172 -18.44 -1.37 -14.07
N VAL A 173 -17.36 -0.71 -13.60
CA VAL A 173 -16.50 0.17 -14.41
C VAL A 173 -15.09 -0.41 -14.43
N VAL A 174 -14.58 -0.71 -15.61
CA VAL A 174 -13.22 -1.22 -15.80
C VAL A 174 -12.22 -0.06 -15.73
N THR A 175 -11.10 -0.25 -15.04
CA THR A 175 -10.07 0.76 -14.81
C THR A 175 -8.66 0.25 -15.15
N LEU A 176 -7.68 1.16 -15.24
CA LEU A 176 -6.26 0.84 -15.46
C LEU A 176 -5.60 0.32 -14.17
N GLY A 177 -6.18 -0.73 -13.58
CA GLY A 177 -5.78 -1.31 -12.30
C GLY A 177 -6.40 -0.58 -11.10
N ALA A 178 -6.22 -1.17 -9.90
CA ALA A 178 -6.80 -0.66 -8.66
C ALA A 178 -6.38 0.77 -8.31
N GLN A 179 -5.12 1.14 -8.59
CA GLN A 179 -4.63 2.50 -8.29
C GLN A 179 -5.39 3.57 -9.07
N HIS A 180 -5.75 3.30 -10.34
CA HIS A 180 -6.62 4.18 -11.11
C HIS A 180 -8.04 4.22 -10.52
N ALA A 181 -8.58 3.08 -10.07
CA ALA A 181 -9.87 3.04 -9.39
C ALA A 181 -9.89 3.92 -8.12
N ILE A 182 -8.85 3.83 -7.28
CA ILE A 182 -8.68 4.65 -6.07
C ILE A 182 -8.64 6.14 -6.45
N ALA A 183 -7.82 6.52 -7.43
CA ALA A 183 -7.67 7.92 -7.85
C ALA A 183 -8.98 8.49 -8.44
N LEU A 184 -9.70 7.68 -9.22
CA LEU A 184 -10.98 8.07 -9.81
C LEU A 184 -12.06 8.26 -8.72
N LEU A 185 -12.16 7.32 -7.76
CA LEU A 185 -13.09 7.44 -6.63
C LEU A 185 -12.75 8.64 -5.76
N ALA A 186 -11.47 8.85 -5.43
CA ALA A 186 -11.04 10.02 -4.66
C ALA A 186 -11.44 11.33 -5.37
N ARG A 187 -11.22 11.44 -6.69
CA ARG A 187 -11.59 12.62 -7.47
C ARG A 187 -13.10 12.87 -7.53
N VAL A 188 -13.92 11.81 -7.54
CA VAL A 188 -15.39 11.92 -7.70
C VAL A 188 -16.10 12.12 -6.36
N LEU A 189 -15.57 11.53 -5.29
CA LEU A 189 -16.24 11.51 -3.98
C LEU A 189 -15.70 12.58 -3.04
N VAL A 190 -14.43 12.98 -3.14
CA VAL A 190 -13.76 13.83 -2.15
C VAL A 190 -13.71 15.27 -2.62
N GLY A 191 -14.22 16.19 -1.80
CA GLY A 191 -14.05 17.62 -1.92
C GLY A 191 -12.85 18.13 -1.09
N ARG A 192 -12.42 19.36 -1.37
CA ARG A 192 -11.31 19.99 -0.64
C ARG A 192 -11.68 20.23 0.83
N GLY A 193 -10.92 19.63 1.74
CA GLY A 193 -11.11 19.74 3.19
C GLY A 193 -11.98 18.65 3.79
N ASP A 194 -12.59 17.79 2.97
CA ASP A 194 -13.33 16.61 3.43
C ASP A 194 -12.46 15.68 4.28
N ARG A 195 -13.09 14.84 5.07
CA ARG A 195 -12.39 13.82 5.85
C ARG A 195 -12.49 12.47 5.16
N ALA A 196 -11.39 11.74 5.18
CA ALA A 196 -11.31 10.36 4.72
C ALA A 196 -10.78 9.48 5.85
N VAL A 197 -11.56 8.48 6.25
CA VAL A 197 -11.06 7.42 7.14
C VAL A 197 -10.13 6.53 6.35
N VAL A 198 -8.97 6.22 6.94
CA VAL A 198 -7.97 5.30 6.38
C VAL A 198 -7.38 4.42 7.47
N GLU A 199 -6.88 3.28 7.10
CA GLU A 199 -6.20 2.34 8.00
C GLU A 199 -4.77 2.78 8.31
N ALA A 200 -4.29 2.49 9.52
CA ALA A 200 -2.92 2.76 9.95
C ALA A 200 -2.37 1.57 10.75
N PRO A 201 -1.40 0.80 10.20
CA PRO A 201 -0.78 0.99 8.87
C PRO A 201 -1.79 0.76 7.75
N GLY A 202 -1.53 1.29 6.56
CA GLY A 202 -2.40 1.12 5.39
C GLY A 202 -1.65 1.35 4.07
N TYR A 203 -2.36 1.36 2.96
CA TYR A 203 -1.77 1.43 1.63
C TYR A 203 -1.33 2.87 1.28
N PRO A 204 -0.01 3.14 1.07
CA PRO A 204 0.51 4.49 0.90
C PRO A 204 -0.09 5.26 -0.27
N HIS A 205 -0.28 4.60 -1.42
CA HIS A 205 -0.81 5.27 -2.62
C HIS A 205 -2.29 5.63 -2.50
N ALA A 206 -3.07 4.96 -1.63
CA ALA A 206 -4.41 5.42 -1.29
C ALA A 206 -4.35 6.73 -0.49
N PHE A 207 -3.40 6.85 0.45
CA PHE A 207 -3.18 8.10 1.20
C PHE A 207 -2.82 9.25 0.27
N GLU A 208 -1.94 9.00 -0.72
CA GLU A 208 -1.55 10.00 -1.71
C GLU A 208 -2.72 10.42 -2.60
N ALA A 209 -3.52 9.47 -3.08
CA ALA A 209 -4.69 9.75 -3.92
C ALA A 209 -5.74 10.59 -3.17
N LEU A 210 -6.06 10.21 -1.93
CA LEU A 210 -7.01 10.94 -1.09
C LEU A 210 -6.50 12.34 -0.72
N ARG A 211 -5.22 12.48 -0.35
CA ARG A 211 -4.60 13.79 -0.10
C ARG A 211 -4.57 14.64 -1.36
N GLY A 212 -4.26 14.03 -2.51
CA GLY A 212 -4.25 14.70 -3.82
C GLY A 212 -5.62 15.25 -4.21
N ALA A 213 -6.71 14.58 -3.81
CA ALA A 213 -8.07 15.06 -3.96
C ALA A 213 -8.47 16.15 -2.93
N GLY A 214 -7.63 16.39 -1.92
CA GLY A 214 -7.85 17.42 -0.89
C GLY A 214 -8.39 16.90 0.44
N ALA A 215 -8.44 15.58 0.65
CA ALA A 215 -8.90 14.99 1.90
C ALA A 215 -7.94 15.24 3.07
N ARG A 216 -8.52 15.33 4.27
CA ARG A 216 -7.84 15.22 5.56
C ARG A 216 -7.99 13.79 6.04
N LEU A 217 -6.88 13.07 6.17
CA LEU A 217 -6.91 11.67 6.58
C LEU A 217 -7.19 11.54 8.07
N ALA A 218 -8.10 10.64 8.42
CA ALA A 218 -8.44 10.23 9.78
C ALA A 218 -8.00 8.77 9.95
N PRO A 219 -6.80 8.49 10.50
CA PRO A 219 -6.28 7.14 10.61
C PRO A 219 -6.96 6.36 11.72
N VAL A 220 -7.23 5.08 11.45
CA VAL A 220 -7.73 4.09 12.42
C VAL A 220 -6.76 2.92 12.49
N SER A 221 -6.46 2.49 13.71
CA SER A 221 -5.47 1.44 13.95
C SER A 221 -5.91 0.08 13.44
N VAL A 222 -5.00 -0.63 12.76
CA VAL A 222 -5.13 -2.04 12.39
C VAL A 222 -3.89 -2.79 12.86
N THR A 223 -4.07 -3.81 13.70
CA THR A 223 -2.96 -4.61 14.20
C THR A 223 -2.98 -6.03 13.63
N VAL A 224 -1.84 -6.71 13.67
CA VAL A 224 -1.75 -8.13 13.30
C VAL A 224 -2.55 -9.00 14.25
N ARG A 225 -2.58 -8.63 15.54
CA ARG A 225 -3.16 -9.45 16.62
C ARG A 225 -4.66 -9.29 16.70
N ASP A 226 -5.13 -8.04 16.69
CA ASP A 226 -6.51 -7.71 17.05
C ASP A 226 -7.33 -7.23 15.84
N GLY A 227 -6.69 -7.09 14.66
CA GLY A 227 -7.30 -6.51 13.47
C GLY A 227 -7.59 -5.01 13.63
N TRP A 228 -8.76 -4.57 13.21
CA TRP A 228 -9.21 -3.18 13.33
C TRP A 228 -9.63 -2.86 14.76
N ASP A 229 -9.19 -1.72 15.25
CA ASP A 229 -9.78 -1.12 16.46
C ASP A 229 -11.20 -0.65 16.13
N GLU A 230 -12.17 -1.55 16.37
CA GLU A 230 -13.58 -1.31 16.05
C GLU A 230 -14.12 -0.09 16.79
N SER A 231 -13.81 0.06 18.06
CA SER A 231 -14.28 1.18 18.88
C SER A 231 -13.79 2.51 18.32
N ALA A 232 -12.49 2.58 17.96
CA ALA A 232 -11.92 3.77 17.36
C ALA A 232 -12.49 4.03 15.95
N LEU A 233 -12.73 2.99 15.14
CA LEU A 233 -13.32 3.11 13.81
C LEU A 233 -14.74 3.67 13.87
N LEU A 234 -15.61 3.06 14.66
CA LEU A 234 -16.99 3.51 14.86
C LEU A 234 -17.08 4.92 15.46
N GLN A 235 -16.20 5.22 16.42
CA GLN A 235 -16.13 6.56 17.02
C GLN A 235 -15.67 7.59 15.98
N THR A 236 -14.68 7.24 15.14
CA THR A 236 -14.16 8.15 14.10
C THR A 236 -15.23 8.44 13.05
N LEU A 237 -15.99 7.43 12.62
CA LEU A 237 -17.13 7.63 11.71
C LEU A 237 -18.13 8.63 12.31
N ARG A 238 -18.62 8.38 13.51
CA ARG A 238 -19.65 9.23 14.19
C ARG A 238 -19.17 10.66 14.49
N ARG A 239 -17.92 10.83 14.91
CA ARG A 239 -17.39 12.15 15.32
C ARG A 239 -16.94 13.02 14.16
N THR A 240 -16.63 12.43 13.04
CA THR A 240 -16.02 13.17 11.93
C THR A 240 -16.87 13.19 10.68
N SER A 241 -17.93 12.37 10.61
CA SER A 241 -18.81 12.20 9.45
C SER A 241 -18.02 12.28 8.13
N PRO A 242 -17.08 11.34 7.91
CA PRO A 242 -16.16 11.43 6.79
C PRO A 242 -16.91 11.19 5.47
N THR A 243 -16.49 11.84 4.40
CA THR A 243 -17.08 11.61 3.08
C THR A 243 -16.81 10.20 2.56
N ILE A 244 -15.62 9.65 2.90
CA ILE A 244 -15.17 8.33 2.45
C ILE A 244 -14.44 7.58 3.57
N ALA A 245 -14.63 6.26 3.63
CA ALA A 245 -13.81 5.34 4.39
C ALA A 245 -13.17 4.34 3.42
N TYR A 246 -11.84 4.40 3.26
CA TYR A 246 -11.08 3.46 2.46
C TYR A 246 -10.56 2.34 3.35
N LEU A 247 -11.00 1.11 3.10
CA LEU A 247 -10.72 -0.06 3.92
C LEU A 247 -10.24 -1.23 3.04
N MET A 248 -9.33 -2.06 3.58
CA MET A 248 -8.88 -3.32 2.97
C MET A 248 -9.31 -4.50 3.85
N PRO A 249 -10.60 -4.93 3.81
CA PRO A 249 -11.16 -5.84 4.80
C PRO A 249 -10.63 -7.27 4.73
N ASP A 250 -9.98 -7.65 3.63
CA ASP A 250 -9.47 -9.00 3.38
C ASP A 250 -7.96 -9.00 3.17
N PHE A 251 -7.26 -9.79 4.00
CA PHE A 251 -5.80 -9.92 3.94
C PHE A 251 -5.09 -8.57 3.83
N HIS A 252 -5.46 -7.69 4.72
CA HIS A 252 -5.06 -6.29 4.78
C HIS A 252 -3.57 -6.07 4.52
N ASN A 253 -3.22 -5.15 3.63
CA ASN A 253 -1.84 -4.76 3.39
C ASN A 253 -1.47 -3.56 4.29
N PRO A 254 -0.54 -3.72 5.27
CA PRO A 254 0.45 -4.80 5.32
C PRO A 254 0.19 -5.89 6.37
N THR A 255 -0.82 -5.80 7.23
CA THR A 255 -0.94 -6.63 8.44
C THR A 255 -1.36 -8.08 8.18
N GLY A 256 -2.00 -8.38 7.04
CA GLY A 256 -2.56 -9.69 6.72
C GLY A 256 -3.86 -10.01 7.46
N ALA A 257 -4.42 -9.05 8.22
CA ALA A 257 -5.66 -9.21 8.96
C ALA A 257 -6.88 -9.35 8.02
N THR A 258 -7.92 -10.05 8.49
CA THR A 258 -9.22 -10.13 7.80
C THR A 258 -10.31 -9.68 8.77
N MET A 259 -11.16 -8.75 8.34
CA MET A 259 -12.24 -8.20 9.14
C MET A 259 -13.35 -9.23 9.36
N PRO A 260 -13.76 -9.54 10.58
CA PRO A 260 -14.87 -10.44 10.86
C PRO A 260 -16.20 -9.97 10.28
N ALA A 261 -17.08 -10.92 9.93
CA ALA A 261 -18.36 -10.64 9.27
C ALA A 261 -19.25 -9.69 10.06
N ASP A 262 -19.36 -9.90 11.36
CA ASP A 262 -20.15 -9.07 12.28
C ASP A 262 -19.59 -7.65 12.41
N GLN A 263 -18.26 -7.48 12.37
CA GLN A 263 -17.62 -6.17 12.34
C GLN A 263 -17.90 -5.45 11.02
N ARG A 264 -17.92 -6.17 9.88
CA ARG A 264 -18.29 -5.57 8.57
C ARG A 264 -19.68 -4.97 8.60
N VAL A 265 -20.66 -5.70 9.16
CA VAL A 265 -22.04 -5.20 9.31
C VAL A 265 -22.07 -3.92 10.13
N ARG A 266 -21.48 -3.92 11.34
CA ARG A 266 -21.51 -2.74 12.24
C ARG A 266 -20.80 -1.52 11.63
N VAL A 267 -19.69 -1.74 10.92
CA VAL A 267 -18.97 -0.66 10.24
C VAL A 267 -19.79 -0.05 9.09
N LEU A 268 -20.46 -0.90 8.29
CA LEU A 268 -21.30 -0.43 7.19
C LEU A 268 -22.55 0.29 7.68
N GLU A 269 -23.18 -0.20 8.73
CA GLU A 269 -24.31 0.49 9.37
C GLU A 269 -23.90 1.87 9.89
N ALA A 270 -22.81 1.95 10.67
CA ALA A 270 -22.33 3.22 11.19
C ALA A 270 -21.89 4.19 10.08
N ALA A 271 -21.33 3.69 9.00
CA ALA A 271 -20.96 4.52 7.85
C ALA A 271 -22.21 5.05 7.11
N ALA A 272 -23.24 4.23 6.95
CA ALA A 272 -24.50 4.61 6.32
C ALA A 272 -25.24 5.68 7.15
N ASP A 273 -25.27 5.54 8.49
CA ASP A 273 -25.87 6.52 9.39
C ASP A 273 -25.22 7.91 9.27
N GLU A 274 -23.92 7.95 8.95
CA GLU A 274 -23.15 9.20 8.79
C GLU A 274 -23.06 9.68 7.32
N GLY A 275 -23.68 8.97 6.38
CA GLY A 275 -23.59 9.28 4.95
C GLY A 275 -22.19 9.05 4.36
N THR A 276 -21.36 8.25 5.00
CA THR A 276 -19.99 7.91 4.58
C THR A 276 -20.01 6.82 3.53
N VAL A 277 -19.35 7.05 2.40
CA VAL A 277 -19.15 6.02 1.36
C VAL A 277 -18.00 5.10 1.79
N VAL A 278 -18.30 3.83 2.06
CA VAL A 278 -17.27 2.82 2.29
C VAL A 278 -16.74 2.34 0.93
N VAL A 279 -15.44 2.48 0.73
CA VAL A 279 -14.70 1.92 -0.40
C VAL A 279 -13.84 0.77 0.13
N ALA A 280 -14.23 -0.45 -0.23
CA ALA A 280 -13.49 -1.65 0.14
C ALA A 280 -12.57 -2.07 -1.00
N ASP A 281 -11.27 -2.06 -0.72
CA ASP A 281 -10.25 -2.59 -1.62
C ASP A 281 -10.15 -4.11 -1.42
N GLU A 282 -10.67 -4.84 -2.37
CA GLU A 282 -10.71 -6.31 -2.39
C GLU A 282 -9.62 -6.93 -3.28
N THR A 283 -8.58 -6.19 -3.62
CA THR A 283 -7.51 -6.67 -4.52
C THR A 283 -6.79 -7.92 -3.99
N MET A 284 -6.85 -8.17 -2.68
CA MET A 284 -6.27 -9.34 -2.01
C MET A 284 -7.32 -10.39 -1.61
N ALA A 285 -8.61 -10.09 -1.70
CA ALA A 285 -9.69 -10.87 -1.07
C ALA A 285 -9.72 -12.35 -1.47
N GLU A 286 -9.31 -12.67 -2.70
CA GLU A 286 -9.30 -14.04 -3.20
C GLU A 286 -7.95 -14.77 -3.03
N LEU A 287 -6.90 -14.08 -2.53
CA LEU A 287 -5.57 -14.67 -2.35
C LEU A 287 -5.45 -15.40 -1.00
N ARG A 288 -6.31 -16.38 -0.79
CA ARG A 288 -6.30 -17.22 0.39
C ARG A 288 -5.26 -18.34 0.29
N ILE A 289 -4.51 -18.55 1.38
CA ILE A 289 -3.46 -19.56 1.44
C ILE A 289 -3.90 -20.79 2.27
N GLY A 290 -4.92 -20.60 3.12
CA GLY A 290 -5.39 -21.58 4.10
C GLY A 290 -4.84 -21.28 5.50
N GLY A 291 -5.51 -21.79 6.51
CA GLY A 291 -5.31 -21.51 7.94
C GLY A 291 -6.57 -20.89 8.56
N PRO A 292 -6.66 -20.76 9.87
CA PRO A 292 -7.81 -20.13 10.53
C PRO A 292 -7.91 -18.66 10.14
N LEU A 293 -9.12 -18.21 9.80
CA LEU A 293 -9.45 -16.80 9.67
C LEU A 293 -9.61 -16.24 11.09
N GLY A 294 -8.61 -15.57 11.59
CA GLY A 294 -8.65 -14.90 12.88
C GLY A 294 -7.25 -14.87 13.49
N GLY A 295 -6.87 -13.72 14.05
CA GLY A 295 -5.70 -13.56 14.86
C GLY A 295 -5.84 -14.40 16.15
N GLY A 296 -5.49 -15.67 16.06
CA GLY A 296 -5.28 -16.48 17.24
C GLY A 296 -3.99 -16.06 17.91
N PRO A 297 -3.88 -16.13 19.25
CA PRO A 297 -2.70 -15.71 19.98
C PRO A 297 -1.46 -16.45 19.48
N LEU A 298 -0.32 -15.77 19.49
CA LEU A 298 1.01 -16.39 19.34
C LEU A 298 1.13 -17.46 20.42
N GLY A 299 0.64 -18.71 20.10
CA GLY A 299 0.51 -19.79 21.05
C GLY A 299 1.83 -20.48 21.29
N GLY A 300 2.52 -20.11 22.36
CA GLY A 300 3.35 -21.03 23.10
C GLY A 300 2.45 -21.86 24.04
N GLY A 301 2.12 -23.09 23.65
CA GLY A 301 1.48 -24.09 24.52
C GLY A 301 2.12 -25.44 24.31
N PRO A 302 2.35 -26.26 25.36
CA PRO A 302 3.16 -27.45 25.31
C PRO A 302 2.50 -28.58 24.51
N LEU A 303 3.34 -29.32 23.80
CA LEU A 303 3.00 -30.54 23.08
C LEU A 303 2.42 -31.59 24.05
N GLY A 304 1.08 -31.73 24.04
CA GLY A 304 0.39 -32.86 24.61
C GLY A 304 0.24 -33.95 23.56
N GLY A 305 0.98 -35.06 23.72
CA GLY A 305 0.88 -36.23 22.87
C GLY A 305 -0.50 -36.90 22.96
N GLY A 306 -1.05 -37.22 21.79
CA GLY A 306 -2.24 -38.00 21.62
C GLY A 306 -2.28 -38.56 20.22
N SER A 307 -1.63 -39.75 20.05
CA SER A 307 -1.77 -40.61 18.87
C SER A 307 -3.21 -41.12 18.79
N LEU A 308 -3.86 -41.01 17.62
CA LEU A 308 -4.76 -42.02 17.08
C LEU A 308 -5.02 -41.72 15.59
N GLY A 309 -4.84 -42.74 14.77
CA GLY A 309 -4.94 -42.73 13.32
C GLY A 309 -6.35 -42.44 12.80
N GLY A 310 -6.40 -41.93 11.59
CA GLY A 310 -7.63 -41.70 10.83
C GLY A 310 -7.35 -40.86 9.60
N GLY A 311 -7.49 -41.47 8.45
CA GLY A 311 -7.44 -41.02 7.08
C GLY A 311 -7.37 -39.52 6.81
N HIS A 312 -6.42 -39.14 5.95
CA HIS A 312 -6.32 -37.83 5.31
C HIS A 312 -7.61 -37.55 4.50
N ARG A 313 -8.63 -37.02 5.14
CA ARG A 313 -9.63 -36.22 4.44
C ARG A 313 -8.94 -34.89 4.12
N ALA A 314 -8.72 -34.64 2.85
CA ALA A 314 -8.40 -33.31 2.36
C ALA A 314 -9.47 -32.37 2.96
N SER A 315 -9.07 -31.50 3.87
CA SER A 315 -9.96 -30.51 4.46
C SER A 315 -10.41 -29.60 3.32
N SER A 316 -11.70 -29.62 3.01
CA SER A 316 -12.30 -28.69 2.04
C SER A 316 -11.82 -27.27 2.38
N PRO A 317 -11.38 -26.49 1.40
CA PRO A 317 -10.96 -25.12 1.67
C PRO A 317 -12.14 -24.39 2.30
N LEU A 318 -11.91 -23.75 3.45
CA LEU A 318 -12.91 -22.88 4.06
C LEU A 318 -13.32 -21.80 3.05
N PRO A 319 -14.61 -21.46 2.90
CA PRO A 319 -15.03 -20.47 1.91
C PRO A 319 -14.29 -19.13 2.09
N SER A 320 -13.96 -18.48 1.00
CA SER A 320 -13.44 -17.10 1.02
C SER A 320 -14.47 -16.17 1.66
N PRO A 321 -14.06 -15.09 2.34
CA PRO A 321 -15.03 -14.12 2.84
C PRO A 321 -15.92 -13.61 1.70
N LEU A 322 -17.19 -13.36 2.04
CA LEU A 322 -18.10 -12.69 1.10
C LEU A 322 -17.55 -11.27 0.80
N PRO A 323 -17.81 -10.73 -0.39
CA PRO A 323 -17.50 -9.35 -0.70
C PRO A 323 -18.08 -8.38 0.33
N MET A 324 -17.40 -7.28 0.63
CA MET A 324 -17.86 -6.31 1.65
C MET A 324 -19.28 -5.84 1.40
N ALA A 325 -19.65 -5.63 0.15
CA ALA A 325 -21.01 -5.20 -0.25
C ALA A 325 -22.11 -6.27 -0.03
N ALA A 326 -21.78 -7.49 0.36
CA ALA A 326 -22.75 -8.49 0.79
C ALA A 326 -23.24 -8.27 2.24
N TYR A 327 -22.55 -7.43 3.00
CA TYR A 327 -22.89 -7.10 4.38
C TYR A 327 -23.61 -5.75 4.53
N GLY A 328 -23.64 -4.94 3.48
CA GLY A 328 -24.27 -3.60 3.46
C GLY A 328 -23.75 -2.73 2.33
N PRO A 329 -24.14 -1.44 2.26
CA PRO A 329 -23.74 -0.54 1.18
C PRO A 329 -22.22 -0.33 1.15
N ALA A 330 -21.55 -0.74 0.07
CA ALA A 330 -20.13 -0.50 -0.15
C ALA A 330 -19.80 -0.43 -1.65
N VAL A 331 -18.79 0.38 -1.98
CA VAL A 331 -18.12 0.40 -3.28
C VAL A 331 -16.92 -0.55 -3.20
N LEU A 332 -16.79 -1.42 -4.19
CA LEU A 332 -15.69 -2.40 -4.20
C LEU A 332 -14.67 -2.04 -5.27
N ILE A 333 -13.40 -2.18 -4.95
CA ILE A 333 -12.29 -2.13 -5.89
C ILE A 333 -11.74 -3.55 -6.06
N GLY A 334 -11.65 -3.99 -7.31
CA GLY A 334 -11.01 -5.25 -7.67
C GLY A 334 -9.88 -5.05 -8.68
N SER A 335 -9.03 -6.06 -8.83
CA SER A 335 -7.92 -6.01 -9.78
C SER A 335 -7.46 -7.40 -10.20
N ALA A 336 -7.20 -7.56 -11.49
CA ALA A 336 -6.48 -8.70 -12.04
C ALA A 336 -4.97 -8.70 -11.69
N GLY A 337 -4.45 -7.57 -11.20
CA GLY A 337 -3.01 -7.36 -11.02
C GLY A 337 -2.38 -8.19 -9.90
N LYS A 338 -3.16 -8.68 -8.94
CA LYS A 338 -2.65 -9.49 -7.83
C LYS A 338 -2.90 -10.99 -8.04
N SER A 339 -4.03 -11.36 -8.63
CA SER A 339 -4.36 -12.76 -8.91
C SER A 339 -3.78 -13.27 -10.23
N LEU A 340 -3.84 -12.50 -11.30
CA LEU A 340 -3.38 -12.88 -12.64
C LEU A 340 -1.97 -12.37 -12.93
N TRP A 341 -1.85 -11.08 -13.22
CA TRP A 341 -0.56 -10.43 -13.46
C TRP A 341 -0.68 -8.90 -13.47
N GLY A 342 0.23 -8.22 -12.76
CA GLY A 342 0.27 -6.75 -12.69
C GLY A 342 0.48 -6.07 -14.04
N GLY A 343 1.10 -6.75 -15.01
CA GLY A 343 1.34 -6.24 -16.36
C GLY A 343 0.08 -6.02 -17.20
N LEU A 344 -1.03 -6.71 -16.90
CA LEU A 344 -2.31 -6.55 -17.61
C LEU A 344 -2.97 -5.19 -17.36
N ARG A 345 -2.64 -4.51 -16.28
CA ARG A 345 -3.20 -3.19 -15.94
C ARG A 345 -4.73 -3.12 -15.93
N ILE A 346 -5.42 -4.20 -15.58
CA ILE A 346 -6.87 -4.27 -15.45
C ILE A 346 -7.27 -4.26 -13.98
N GLY A 347 -8.16 -3.35 -13.63
CA GLY A 347 -8.91 -3.29 -12.39
C GLY A 347 -10.34 -2.88 -12.67
N TRP A 348 -11.14 -2.80 -11.63
CA TRP A 348 -12.54 -2.38 -11.74
C TRP A 348 -13.07 -1.76 -10.45
N ILE A 349 -14.16 -1.02 -10.60
CA ILE A 349 -14.99 -0.54 -9.50
C ILE A 349 -16.36 -1.23 -9.66
N ARG A 350 -16.85 -1.86 -8.59
CA ARG A 350 -18.24 -2.28 -8.47
C ARG A 350 -18.96 -1.27 -7.58
N ALA A 351 -20.00 -0.64 -8.12
CA ALA A 351 -20.80 0.35 -7.40
C ALA A 351 -22.24 0.35 -7.89
N GLU A 352 -23.12 1.05 -7.17
CA GLU A 352 -24.48 1.28 -7.64
C GLU A 352 -24.49 2.18 -8.88
N ARG A 353 -25.46 1.98 -9.79
CA ARG A 353 -25.54 2.63 -11.10
C ARG A 353 -25.38 4.17 -11.06
N PRO A 354 -26.01 4.92 -10.11
CA PRO A 354 -25.82 6.37 -10.05
C PRO A 354 -24.37 6.80 -9.83
N LEU A 355 -23.59 6.03 -9.06
CA LEU A 355 -22.18 6.30 -8.87
C LEU A 355 -21.35 5.88 -10.10
N VAL A 356 -21.68 4.77 -10.74
CA VAL A 356 -21.08 4.35 -12.02
C VAL A 356 -21.18 5.47 -13.05
N ASP A 357 -22.36 6.05 -13.22
CA ASP A 357 -22.61 7.17 -14.16
C ASP A 357 -21.76 8.41 -13.83
N ARG A 358 -21.58 8.72 -12.54
CA ARG A 358 -20.70 9.81 -12.10
C ARG A 358 -19.23 9.53 -12.41
N LEU A 359 -18.76 8.30 -12.17
CA LEU A 359 -17.41 7.87 -12.43
C LEU A 359 -17.08 7.92 -13.93
N VAL A 360 -17.97 7.41 -14.77
CA VAL A 360 -17.81 7.42 -16.23
C VAL A 360 -17.74 8.85 -16.76
N ARG A 361 -18.64 9.75 -16.32
CA ARG A 361 -18.58 11.17 -16.71
C ARG A 361 -17.28 11.86 -16.26
N ALA A 362 -16.77 11.53 -15.08
CA ALA A 362 -15.54 12.14 -14.56
C ALA A 362 -14.28 11.58 -15.21
N ARG A 363 -14.35 10.40 -15.82
CA ARG A 363 -13.20 9.67 -16.34
C ARG A 363 -12.48 10.39 -17.48
N SER A 364 -13.22 11.01 -18.38
CA SER A 364 -12.68 11.69 -19.57
C SER A 364 -11.63 12.78 -19.26
N ALA A 365 -11.62 13.30 -18.01
CA ALA A 365 -10.58 14.23 -17.57
C ALA A 365 -9.22 13.54 -17.24
N GLY A 366 -9.16 12.22 -17.22
CA GLY A 366 -7.97 11.43 -16.88
C GLY A 366 -7.55 10.45 -17.96
N ASP A 367 -8.50 9.75 -18.57
CA ASP A 367 -8.27 8.77 -19.64
C ASP A 367 -9.53 8.55 -20.48
N LEU A 368 -9.38 7.90 -21.64
CA LEU A 368 -10.47 7.60 -22.58
C LEU A 368 -10.85 6.12 -22.60
N GLY A 369 -10.40 5.36 -21.63
CA GLY A 369 -10.74 3.95 -21.51
C GLY A 369 -9.54 3.04 -21.27
N THR A 370 -9.84 1.77 -21.05
CA THR A 370 -8.85 0.72 -20.80
C THR A 370 -8.60 -0.03 -22.11
N PRO A 371 -7.34 -0.42 -22.41
CA PRO A 371 -7.00 -1.12 -23.65
C PRO A 371 -7.87 -2.37 -23.89
N VAL A 372 -8.31 -2.58 -25.15
CA VAL A 372 -9.27 -3.63 -25.49
C VAL A 372 -8.66 -5.01 -25.33
N LEU A 373 -7.42 -5.20 -25.78
CA LEU A 373 -6.78 -6.52 -25.80
C LEU A 373 -6.62 -7.07 -24.37
N GLU A 374 -6.18 -6.25 -23.43
CA GLU A 374 -6.01 -6.64 -22.03
C GLU A 374 -7.35 -6.96 -21.35
N GLN A 375 -8.41 -6.26 -21.75
CA GLN A 375 -9.76 -6.58 -21.28
C GLN A 375 -10.21 -7.98 -21.77
N LEU A 376 -9.93 -8.32 -23.03
CA LEU A 376 -10.27 -9.64 -23.59
C LEU A 376 -9.45 -10.75 -22.92
N ILE A 377 -8.16 -10.53 -22.67
CA ILE A 377 -7.30 -11.48 -21.95
C ILE A 377 -7.84 -11.75 -20.54
N VAL A 378 -8.22 -10.70 -19.81
CA VAL A 378 -8.75 -10.87 -18.45
C VAL A 378 -10.11 -11.54 -18.47
N ALA A 379 -11.00 -11.20 -19.42
CA ALA A 379 -12.30 -11.85 -19.56
C ALA A 379 -12.17 -13.37 -19.80
N ASP A 380 -11.21 -13.76 -20.63
CA ASP A 380 -10.90 -15.17 -20.91
C ASP A 380 -10.39 -15.91 -19.65
N LEU A 381 -9.44 -15.31 -18.93
CA LEU A 381 -8.84 -15.89 -17.73
C LEU A 381 -9.83 -15.98 -16.54
N LEU A 382 -10.79 -15.08 -16.44
CA LEU A 382 -11.82 -15.13 -15.41
C LEU A 382 -12.71 -16.39 -15.51
N GLY A 383 -12.76 -17.03 -16.68
CA GLY A 383 -13.47 -18.29 -16.90
C GLY A 383 -12.88 -19.47 -16.12
N ASP A 384 -11.58 -19.44 -15.77
CA ASP A 384 -10.91 -20.49 -14.97
C ASP A 384 -10.33 -19.94 -13.67
N MET A 385 -11.02 -19.01 -13.05
CA MET A 385 -10.48 -18.34 -11.86
C MET A 385 -10.29 -19.31 -10.68
N GLU A 386 -11.04 -20.37 -10.58
CA GLU A 386 -10.89 -21.37 -9.51
C GLU A 386 -9.56 -22.12 -9.61
N GLY A 387 -9.23 -22.63 -10.80
CA GLY A 387 -7.95 -23.31 -11.04
C GLY A 387 -6.76 -22.37 -10.83
N ILE A 388 -6.88 -21.13 -11.27
CA ILE A 388 -5.86 -20.09 -11.07
C ILE A 388 -5.65 -19.82 -9.58
N LEU A 389 -6.70 -19.65 -8.80
CA LEU A 389 -6.61 -19.36 -7.37
C LEU A 389 -6.07 -20.55 -6.58
N GLU A 390 -6.39 -21.78 -6.96
CA GLU A 390 -5.82 -22.99 -6.34
C GLU A 390 -4.30 -23.05 -6.57
N ALA A 391 -3.84 -22.82 -7.79
CA ALA A 391 -2.42 -22.76 -8.12
C ALA A 391 -1.70 -21.63 -7.33
N ARG A 392 -2.32 -20.44 -7.24
CA ARG A 392 -1.82 -19.30 -6.45
C ARG A 392 -1.75 -19.64 -4.97
N ALA A 393 -2.77 -20.27 -4.41
CA ALA A 393 -2.77 -20.68 -3.00
C ALA A 393 -1.60 -21.63 -2.69
N GLY A 394 -1.31 -22.58 -3.58
CA GLY A 394 -0.16 -23.47 -3.48
C GLY A 394 1.18 -22.74 -3.52
N GLN A 395 1.35 -21.81 -4.48
CA GLN A 395 2.54 -20.98 -4.62
C GLN A 395 2.76 -20.08 -3.38
N LEU A 396 1.73 -19.36 -2.97
CA LEU A 396 1.80 -18.42 -1.84
C LEU A 396 2.03 -19.15 -0.51
N ARG A 397 1.48 -20.34 -0.34
CA ARG A 397 1.73 -21.16 0.86
C ARG A 397 3.21 -21.50 1.00
N ARG A 398 3.83 -22.02 -0.07
CA ARG A 398 5.27 -22.31 -0.08
C ARG A 398 6.11 -21.07 0.23
N GLY A 399 5.82 -19.95 -0.47
CA GLY A 399 6.55 -18.69 -0.27
C GLY A 399 6.42 -18.15 1.16
N ARG A 400 5.17 -18.12 1.70
CA ARG A 400 4.91 -17.70 3.08
C ARG A 400 5.68 -18.58 4.09
N ASP A 401 5.55 -19.89 3.98
CA ASP A 401 6.14 -20.81 4.93
C ASP A 401 7.68 -20.69 4.91
N ARG A 402 8.29 -20.52 3.73
CA ARG A 402 9.72 -20.28 3.55
C ARG A 402 10.16 -18.95 4.19
N VAL A 403 9.48 -17.84 3.88
CA VAL A 403 9.80 -16.53 4.46
C VAL A 403 9.63 -16.53 5.96
N VAL A 404 8.53 -17.07 6.49
CA VAL A 404 8.26 -17.10 7.93
C VAL A 404 9.29 -17.96 8.66
N ALA A 405 9.61 -19.14 8.14
CA ALA A 405 10.62 -20.03 8.74
C ALA A 405 12.01 -19.37 8.71
N GLY A 406 12.41 -18.80 7.58
CA GLY A 406 13.71 -18.14 7.43
C GLY A 406 13.87 -16.94 8.35
N LEU A 407 12.85 -16.07 8.43
CA LEU A 407 12.87 -14.92 9.33
C LEU A 407 12.93 -15.32 10.80
N ARG A 408 12.15 -16.31 11.23
CA ARG A 408 12.15 -16.79 12.61
C ARG A 408 13.49 -17.43 13.01
N SER A 409 14.13 -18.13 12.07
CA SER A 409 15.45 -18.72 12.28
C SER A 409 16.56 -17.66 12.37
N ALA A 410 16.55 -16.70 11.44
CA ALA A 410 17.59 -15.67 11.37
C ALA A 410 17.45 -14.59 12.46
N PHE A 411 16.21 -14.29 12.89
CA PHE A 411 15.91 -13.19 13.81
C PHE A 411 15.02 -13.64 14.97
N PRO A 412 15.54 -14.37 15.97
CA PRO A 412 14.74 -14.91 17.08
C PRO A 412 14.02 -13.85 17.93
N GLY A 413 14.50 -12.58 17.91
CA GLY A 413 13.89 -11.46 18.61
C GLY A 413 12.74 -10.78 17.86
N TRP A 414 12.51 -11.16 16.60
CA TRP A 414 11.44 -10.59 15.79
C TRP A 414 10.12 -11.33 16.02
N GLN A 415 9.01 -10.60 15.91
CA GLN A 415 7.68 -11.23 15.87
C GLN A 415 7.26 -11.37 14.41
N VAL A 416 7.23 -12.59 13.91
CA VAL A 416 6.95 -12.92 12.51
C VAL A 416 5.61 -13.63 12.41
N PRO A 417 4.54 -12.92 11.98
CA PRO A 417 3.22 -13.52 11.76
C PRO A 417 3.21 -14.48 10.57
N SER A 418 2.24 -15.40 10.57
CA SER A 418 1.96 -16.30 9.44
C SER A 418 0.54 -16.00 8.93
N PRO A 419 0.37 -15.08 7.95
CA PRO A 419 -0.95 -14.68 7.47
C PRO A 419 -1.67 -15.83 6.73
N ALA A 420 -3.00 -15.83 6.79
CA ALA A 420 -3.85 -16.82 6.14
C ALA A 420 -4.09 -16.52 4.64
N GLY A 421 -3.61 -15.39 4.14
CA GLY A 421 -3.75 -14.95 2.75
C GLY A 421 -3.00 -13.66 2.46
N GLY A 422 -3.22 -13.08 1.30
CA GLY A 422 -2.50 -11.92 0.82
C GLY A 422 -1.11 -12.23 0.31
N LEU A 423 -0.23 -11.23 0.29
CA LEU A 423 1.11 -11.32 -0.33
C LEU A 423 2.26 -10.95 0.60
N THR A 424 1.98 -10.50 1.83
CA THR A 424 2.98 -9.91 2.73
C THR A 424 2.79 -10.34 4.17
N THR A 425 3.88 -10.34 4.94
CA THR A 425 3.85 -10.42 6.40
C THR A 425 4.35 -9.11 7.00
N TRP A 426 3.72 -8.67 8.10
CA TRP A 426 4.05 -7.45 8.83
C TRP A 426 4.84 -7.80 10.08
N VAL A 427 6.15 -7.67 9.98
CA VAL A 427 7.11 -8.17 10.97
C VAL A 427 7.42 -7.07 11.98
N ALA A 428 7.34 -7.39 13.29
CA ALA A 428 7.80 -6.49 14.33
C ALA A 428 9.27 -6.78 14.67
N LEU A 429 10.11 -5.75 14.55
CA LEU A 429 11.58 -5.81 14.66
C LEU A 429 12.09 -5.75 16.12
N GLY A 430 11.21 -5.46 17.09
CA GLY A 430 11.62 -5.24 18.49
C GLY A 430 12.24 -3.86 18.76
N ALA A 431 12.88 -3.23 17.78
CA ALA A 431 13.51 -1.91 17.88
C ALA A 431 13.01 -0.94 16.79
N PRO A 432 13.08 0.39 16.99
CA PRO A 432 12.59 1.39 16.02
C PRO A 432 13.66 1.68 14.94
N VAL A 433 13.99 0.68 14.12
CA VAL A 433 15.13 0.70 13.19
C VAL A 433 14.76 0.36 11.74
N SER A 434 13.48 0.36 11.41
CA SER A 434 13.00 -0.07 10.07
C SER A 434 13.64 0.74 8.94
N SER A 435 13.67 2.06 9.05
CA SER A 435 14.33 2.93 8.05
C SER A 435 15.83 2.65 7.96
N GLN A 436 16.53 2.49 9.09
CA GLN A 436 17.96 2.17 9.11
C GLN A 436 18.23 0.82 8.45
N LEU A 437 17.43 -0.20 8.78
CA LEU A 437 17.53 -1.53 8.20
C LEU A 437 17.32 -1.49 6.68
N THR A 438 16.37 -0.73 6.20
CA THR A 438 16.10 -0.58 4.76
C THR A 438 17.32 0.01 4.02
N PHE A 439 18.00 0.98 4.62
CA PHE A 439 19.24 1.56 4.06
C PHE A 439 20.41 0.56 4.11
N ALA A 440 20.58 -0.16 5.21
CA ALA A 440 21.58 -1.22 5.32
C ALA A 440 21.36 -2.33 4.29
N ALA A 441 20.11 -2.79 4.13
CA ALA A 441 19.73 -3.81 3.17
C ALA A 441 20.04 -3.39 1.73
N ARG A 442 19.87 -2.12 1.40
CA ARG A 442 20.22 -1.59 0.07
C ARG A 442 21.71 -1.73 -0.23
N GLN A 443 22.58 -1.57 0.76
CA GLN A 443 24.04 -1.80 0.59
C GLN A 443 24.35 -3.28 0.35
N GLN A 444 23.50 -4.18 0.79
CA GLN A 444 23.57 -5.63 0.53
C GLN A 444 22.84 -6.04 -0.76
N GLY A 445 22.42 -5.08 -1.60
CA GLY A 445 21.72 -5.37 -2.84
C GLY A 445 20.24 -5.69 -2.69
N LEU A 446 19.61 -5.36 -1.55
CA LEU A 446 18.21 -5.64 -1.25
C LEU A 446 17.40 -4.35 -1.04
N LEU A 447 16.29 -4.20 -1.77
CA LEU A 447 15.32 -3.11 -1.58
C LEU A 447 14.15 -3.62 -0.73
N LEU A 448 13.80 -2.87 0.30
CA LEU A 448 12.72 -3.17 1.25
C LEU A 448 11.78 -1.97 1.42
N ALA A 449 10.56 -2.25 1.81
CA ALA A 449 9.57 -1.24 2.20
C ALA A 449 9.58 -1.04 3.72
N ALA A 450 10.11 0.10 4.17
CA ALA A 450 10.16 0.44 5.59
C ALA A 450 8.76 0.67 6.18
N GLY A 451 8.59 0.34 7.46
CA GLY A 451 7.32 0.52 8.18
C GLY A 451 6.72 1.91 8.10
N PRO A 452 7.51 3.01 8.24
CA PRO A 452 7.00 4.37 8.12
C PRO A 452 6.28 4.72 6.82
N MET A 453 6.54 4.01 5.74
CA MET A 453 5.84 4.22 4.47
C MET A 453 4.35 3.88 4.56
N PHE A 454 3.96 3.00 5.47
CA PHE A 454 2.57 2.57 5.67
C PHE A 454 1.82 3.41 6.71
N GLY A 455 2.47 4.40 7.30
CA GLY A 455 1.88 5.32 8.27
C GLY A 455 1.47 6.66 7.66
N VAL A 456 0.36 7.21 8.13
CA VAL A 456 -0.10 8.56 7.71
C VAL A 456 0.92 9.64 8.09
N ASP A 457 1.64 9.45 9.19
CA ASP A 457 2.60 10.39 9.85
C ASP A 457 3.98 9.78 10.11
N GLY A 458 4.34 8.69 9.39
CA GLY A 458 5.65 8.04 9.49
C GLY A 458 5.86 7.29 10.81
N ALA A 459 4.77 6.81 11.44
CA ALA A 459 4.82 5.82 12.49
C ALA A 459 5.38 4.48 11.95
N PHE A 460 5.49 3.47 12.82
CA PHE A 460 5.87 2.10 12.45
C PHE A 460 7.36 1.84 12.18
N GLU A 461 8.27 2.62 12.74
CA GLU A 461 9.73 2.33 12.71
C GLU A 461 10.10 0.98 13.34
N ARG A 462 9.20 0.36 14.10
CA ARG A 462 9.39 -0.97 14.68
C ARG A 462 8.91 -2.11 13.78
N PHE A 463 8.47 -1.81 12.56
CA PHE A 463 7.87 -2.79 11.67
C PHE A 463 8.51 -2.77 10.28
N LEU A 464 8.45 -3.92 9.62
CA LEU A 464 8.90 -4.10 8.24
C LEU A 464 7.86 -4.92 7.47
N ARG A 465 7.52 -4.49 6.26
CA ARG A 465 6.72 -5.32 5.34
C ARG A 465 7.63 -6.24 4.56
N VAL A 466 7.41 -7.55 4.67
CA VAL A 466 8.14 -8.55 3.90
C VAL A 466 7.16 -9.31 2.99
N PRO A 467 7.27 -9.20 1.66
CA PRO A 467 6.49 -10.00 0.72
C PRO A 467 6.98 -11.44 0.67
N PHE A 468 6.07 -12.37 0.39
CA PHE A 468 6.36 -13.79 0.22
C PHE A 468 5.93 -14.31 -1.16
N SER A 469 5.85 -13.42 -2.14
CA SER A 469 5.40 -13.68 -3.51
C SER A 469 6.54 -13.95 -4.50
N TYR A 470 7.78 -14.03 -4.01
CA TYR A 470 8.99 -14.20 -4.81
C TYR A 470 9.37 -15.66 -4.99
N PRO A 471 10.16 -16.01 -6.04
CA PRO A 471 10.76 -17.33 -6.21
C PRO A 471 11.64 -17.73 -5.02
N ASP A 472 11.79 -19.02 -4.82
CA ASP A 472 12.51 -19.58 -3.66
C ASP A 472 13.97 -19.13 -3.58
N ASP A 473 14.68 -19.10 -4.71
CA ASP A 473 16.07 -18.65 -4.80
C ASP A 473 16.25 -17.16 -4.53
N GLU A 474 15.30 -16.33 -5.01
CA GLU A 474 15.29 -14.90 -4.71
C GLU A 474 14.97 -14.67 -3.23
N THR A 475 14.06 -15.43 -2.66
CA THR A 475 13.70 -15.38 -1.24
C THR A 475 14.90 -15.71 -0.36
N ASP A 476 15.66 -16.76 -0.66
CA ASP A 476 16.85 -17.14 0.11
C ASP A 476 17.94 -16.08 0.05
N ARG A 477 18.21 -15.54 -1.14
CA ARG A 477 19.16 -14.43 -1.30
C ARG A 477 18.72 -13.18 -0.53
N ALA A 478 17.43 -12.90 -0.54
CA ALA A 478 16.87 -11.75 0.21
C ALA A 478 17.02 -11.94 1.73
N LEU A 479 16.75 -13.14 2.24
CA LEU A 479 16.92 -13.46 3.66
C LEU A 479 18.38 -13.36 4.10
N ALA A 480 19.32 -13.84 3.27
CA ALA A 480 20.75 -13.72 3.53
C ALA A 480 21.23 -12.25 3.54
N ALA A 481 20.78 -11.45 2.55
CA ALA A 481 21.10 -10.03 2.48
C ALA A 481 20.49 -9.25 3.67
N LEU A 482 19.28 -9.62 4.10
CA LEU A 482 18.63 -9.02 5.27
C LEU A 482 19.37 -9.34 6.56
N ALA A 483 19.88 -10.59 6.72
CA ALA A 483 20.67 -10.98 7.88
C ALA A 483 21.99 -10.18 7.95
N ALA A 484 22.70 -10.07 6.84
CA ALA A 484 23.93 -9.26 6.76
C ALA A 484 23.67 -7.78 7.06
N ALA A 485 22.52 -7.24 6.59
CA ALA A 485 22.12 -5.87 6.88
C ALA A 485 21.80 -5.65 8.37
N TRP A 486 21.18 -6.63 9.02
CA TRP A 486 20.84 -6.57 10.44
C TRP A 486 22.07 -6.56 11.34
N GLU A 487 23.09 -7.37 11.03
CA GLU A 487 24.36 -7.40 11.77
C GLU A 487 25.12 -6.05 11.69
N GLY A 488 24.95 -5.33 10.58
CA GLY A 488 25.61 -4.04 10.35
C GLY A 488 24.85 -2.82 10.84
N ILE A 489 23.68 -2.97 11.46
CA ILE A 489 22.74 -1.85 11.70
C ILE A 489 23.27 -0.79 12.68
N ASP A 490 24.07 -1.19 13.67
CA ASP A 490 24.60 -0.29 14.71
C ASP A 490 25.59 0.77 14.17
N GLY A 491 26.15 0.57 12.98
CA GLY A 491 27.07 1.47 12.30
C GLY A 491 26.46 2.26 11.13
N VAL A 492 25.18 2.05 10.80
CA VAL A 492 24.59 2.60 9.58
C VAL A 492 24.15 4.03 9.77
N GLN A 493 24.94 4.96 9.25
CA GLN A 493 24.47 6.32 8.95
C GLN A 493 23.64 6.25 7.66
N VAL A 494 22.41 6.80 7.71
CA VAL A 494 21.56 6.96 6.52
C VAL A 494 22.30 7.76 5.46
N PRO A 495 22.61 7.21 4.27
CA PRO A 495 23.42 7.88 3.28
C PRO A 495 22.80 9.20 2.84
N ARG A 496 23.62 10.24 2.65
CA ARG A 496 23.19 11.51 2.11
C ARG A 496 22.63 11.30 0.70
N GLY A 497 21.32 11.53 0.49
CA GLY A 497 20.68 11.41 -0.82
C GLY A 497 20.11 10.03 -1.19
N ALA A 498 20.02 9.08 -0.26
CA ALA A 498 19.35 7.80 -0.54
C ALA A 498 17.86 8.02 -0.79
N VAL A 499 17.39 7.58 -1.96
CA VAL A 499 15.97 7.52 -2.31
C VAL A 499 15.43 6.20 -1.78
N MET A 500 14.39 6.24 -0.95
CA MET A 500 13.62 5.05 -0.60
C MET A 500 12.94 4.51 -1.86
N ALA A 501 12.94 3.21 -2.04
CA ALA A 501 12.27 2.59 -3.18
C ALA A 501 10.75 2.76 -3.04
N GLU A 502 10.07 3.07 -4.15
CA GLU A 502 8.61 3.16 -4.16
C GLU A 502 8.00 1.80 -3.83
N VAL A 503 6.93 1.81 -3.02
CA VAL A 503 6.13 0.62 -2.72
C VAL A 503 5.15 0.39 -3.88
N VAL A 504 5.07 -0.81 -4.40
CA VAL A 504 4.10 -1.20 -5.43
C VAL A 504 3.25 -2.36 -4.95
#